data_6a289e9ce2f81b2e0486b7ff7af89220
#
_entry.id   6a289e9ce2f81b2e0486b7ff7af89220
#
_cell.length_a   1.000
_cell.length_b   1.000
_cell.length_c   1.000
_cell.angle_alpha   90.00
_cell.angle_beta   90.00
_cell.angle_gamma   90.00
#
_symmetry.space_group_name_H-M   'P 1'
#
loop_
_entity.id
_entity.type
_entity.pdbx_description
1 polymer ?
#
loop_
_entity_poly.entity_id
_entity_poly.type
_entity_poly.pdbx_seq_one_letter_code
_entity_poly.pdbx_strand_id
1 'polypeptide(L)'
;DDVILEVDWDGDIVWEWNCHEHFDEMGFREGPKNTLARNPNYRPTQPEGMGDWMHINSMSVLGPNRWYDAGDERFHPDNIIVDGREANIIFIISKATGKIVWKLGPDYDNSPEAKAIGWIIGQHHCHMVPRGLPGEGNILIFDNGGWGGYDVPNPGSLTGVKAALRDHSRVLEIDPVAMKIVWQYTPTEAGFLAPMDCNRFYSPFISGMQRLPNGNTAILIWENKTYDEALAKGRDPKDKALSRNGMPAPGQGPDGQPLQASGPTPSLKSRPRVKSRGNGMSGTTSGQAPTRSTSTGICP
;
A
#
# COMPACT_ATOMS: atom_id res chain seq x y z
N ASP A 1 12.19 -16.05 7.48
CA ASP A 1 11.69 -15.09 8.46
C ASP A 1 12.36 -13.74 8.23
N ASP A 2 11.62 -12.64 8.41
CA ASP A 2 12.17 -11.31 8.19
C ASP A 2 12.97 -10.87 9.42
N VAL A 3 14.13 -10.28 9.18
CA VAL A 3 15.03 -9.72 10.20
C VAL A 3 15.42 -8.32 9.79
N ILE A 4 15.40 -7.38 10.73
CA ILE A 4 15.89 -6.03 10.54
C ILE A 4 17.21 -5.89 11.30
N LEU A 5 18.25 -5.47 10.60
CA LEU A 5 19.58 -5.26 11.16
C LEU A 5 19.97 -3.79 11.07
N GLU A 6 20.60 -3.28 12.12
CA GLU A 6 21.40 -2.08 12.04
C GLU A 6 22.87 -2.48 12.06
N VAL A 7 23.59 -2.00 11.07
CA VAL A 7 25.01 -2.29 10.89
C VAL A 7 25.76 -0.97 10.99
N ASP A 8 26.81 -0.93 11.78
CA ASP A 8 27.65 0.24 11.89
C ASP A 8 28.60 0.39 10.69
N TRP A 9 29.42 1.43 10.71
CA TRP A 9 30.30 1.75 9.59
C TRP A 9 31.44 0.73 9.39
N ASP A 10 31.79 -0.04 10.42
CA ASP A 10 32.82 -1.07 10.41
C ASP A 10 32.26 -2.45 9.98
N GLY A 11 30.94 -2.56 9.86
CA GLY A 11 30.22 -3.75 9.42
C GLY A 11 29.72 -4.62 10.57
N ASP A 12 29.80 -4.15 11.81
CA ASP A 12 29.31 -4.88 12.97
C ASP A 12 27.80 -4.65 13.16
N ILE A 13 27.08 -5.72 13.51
CA ILE A 13 25.64 -5.63 13.85
C ILE A 13 25.53 -5.02 15.24
N VAL A 14 24.92 -3.83 15.33
CA VAL A 14 24.74 -3.08 16.57
C VAL A 14 23.30 -3.15 17.11
N TRP A 15 22.36 -3.57 16.28
CA TRP A 15 20.98 -3.84 16.67
C TRP A 15 20.33 -4.83 15.71
N GLU A 16 19.47 -5.69 16.27
CA GLU A 16 18.75 -6.74 15.53
C GLU A 16 17.32 -6.84 16.04
N TRP A 17 16.39 -7.10 15.10
CA TRP A 17 15.00 -7.34 15.41
C TRP A 17 14.45 -8.48 14.54
N ASN A 18 13.97 -9.54 15.20
CA ASN A 18 13.50 -10.76 14.57
C ASN A 18 11.97 -10.78 14.56
N CYS A 19 11.36 -10.82 13.38
CA CYS A 19 9.92 -10.69 13.19
C CYS A 19 9.11 -11.74 14.01
N HIS A 20 9.54 -12.99 14.03
CA HIS A 20 8.81 -14.08 14.70
C HIS A 20 8.75 -13.94 16.22
N GLU A 21 9.71 -13.26 16.84
CA GLU A 21 9.74 -13.03 18.30
C GLU A 21 8.62 -12.08 18.76
N HIS A 22 8.05 -11.31 17.84
CA HIS A 22 7.02 -10.31 18.07
C HIS A 22 5.64 -10.69 17.53
N PHE A 23 5.45 -11.96 17.13
CA PHE A 23 4.23 -12.44 16.51
C PHE A 23 2.96 -12.13 17.33
N ASP A 24 3.02 -12.32 18.65
CA ASP A 24 1.88 -12.05 19.54
C ASP A 24 1.55 -10.55 19.65
N GLU A 25 2.55 -9.66 19.50
CA GLU A 25 2.35 -8.21 19.55
C GLU A 25 1.60 -7.70 18.31
N MET A 26 1.65 -8.42 17.20
CA MET A 26 1.03 -8.03 15.94
C MET A 26 -0.50 -8.09 15.98
N GLY A 27 -1.07 -8.94 16.85
CA GLY A 27 -2.52 -8.97 17.08
C GLY A 27 -3.32 -9.68 15.99
N PHE A 28 -2.78 -10.73 15.40
CA PHE A 28 -3.52 -11.60 14.51
C PHE A 28 -4.71 -12.26 15.25
N ARG A 29 -5.83 -12.42 14.55
CA ARG A 29 -6.96 -13.24 15.01
C ARG A 29 -6.60 -14.73 15.00
N GLU A 30 -7.42 -15.56 15.62
CA GLU A 30 -7.19 -17.01 15.70
C GLU A 30 -7.12 -17.69 14.34
N GLY A 31 -7.95 -17.29 13.38
CA GLY A 31 -7.93 -17.86 12.05
C GLY A 31 -6.59 -17.66 11.33
N PRO A 32 -6.09 -16.43 11.19
CA PRO A 32 -4.76 -16.14 10.69
C PRO A 32 -3.64 -16.87 11.44
N LYS A 33 -3.67 -16.90 12.79
CA LYS A 33 -2.71 -17.66 13.60
C LYS A 33 -2.69 -19.13 13.20
N ASN A 34 -3.84 -19.75 13.09
CA ASN A 34 -3.98 -21.15 12.69
C ASN A 34 -3.50 -21.38 11.24
N THR A 35 -3.73 -20.44 10.34
CA THR A 35 -3.28 -20.55 8.96
C THR A 35 -1.76 -20.49 8.88
N LEU A 36 -1.14 -19.55 9.58
CA LEU A 36 0.31 -19.41 9.66
C LEU A 36 0.97 -20.61 10.35
N ALA A 37 0.39 -21.12 11.45
CA ALA A 37 0.90 -22.28 12.15
C ALA A 37 0.88 -23.56 11.30
N ARG A 38 -0.11 -23.71 10.41
CA ARG A 38 -0.18 -24.84 9.47
C ARG A 38 0.74 -24.69 8.28
N ASN A 39 1.13 -23.47 7.94
CA ASN A 39 1.90 -23.16 6.74
C ASN A 39 3.02 -22.13 7.02
N PRO A 40 3.92 -22.38 7.99
CA PRO A 40 4.93 -21.41 8.40
C PRO A 40 5.93 -21.06 7.27
N ASN A 41 6.04 -21.94 6.28
CA ASN A 41 6.96 -21.80 5.15
C ASN A 41 6.25 -21.44 3.85
N TYR A 42 5.08 -20.81 3.94
CA TYR A 42 4.28 -20.58 2.76
C TYR A 42 4.93 -19.60 1.78
N ARG A 43 5.26 -20.10 0.62
CA ARG A 43 5.48 -19.32 -0.59
C ARG A 43 4.99 -20.14 -1.79
N PRO A 44 3.90 -19.74 -2.46
CA PRO A 44 3.31 -20.52 -3.56
C PRO A 44 4.26 -20.76 -4.73
N THR A 45 5.25 -19.89 -4.87
CA THR A 45 6.20 -19.90 -6.00
C THR A 45 7.51 -20.63 -5.73
N GLN A 46 7.72 -21.12 -4.50
CA GLN A 46 8.95 -21.81 -4.10
C GLN A 46 8.62 -23.09 -3.31
N PRO A 47 8.74 -24.28 -3.94
CA PRO A 47 8.37 -25.56 -3.33
C PRO A 47 9.16 -25.90 -2.07
N GLU A 48 10.31 -25.25 -1.85
CA GLU A 48 11.22 -25.52 -0.73
C GLU A 48 10.87 -24.73 0.53
N GLY A 49 9.81 -23.90 0.48
CA GLY A 49 9.28 -23.16 1.63
C GLY A 49 10.31 -22.24 2.28
N MET A 50 10.36 -21.00 1.83
CA MET A 50 11.19 -19.98 2.50
C MET A 50 10.30 -19.05 3.28
N GLY A 51 9.85 -19.41 4.46
CA GLY A 51 9.01 -18.64 5.36
C GLY A 51 8.91 -17.12 5.13
N ASP A 52 8.08 -16.71 4.18
CA ASP A 52 7.89 -15.31 3.77
C ASP A 52 6.51 -14.82 4.21
N TRP A 53 6.13 -15.16 5.43
CA TRP A 53 4.79 -14.91 5.94
C TRP A 53 4.51 -13.44 6.25
N MET A 54 5.52 -12.64 6.53
CA MET A 54 5.42 -11.20 6.77
C MET A 54 5.71 -10.41 5.50
N HIS A 55 6.80 -10.71 4.82
CA HIS A 55 7.31 -9.99 3.66
C HIS A 55 7.46 -8.49 3.94
N ILE A 56 8.38 -8.16 4.84
CA ILE A 56 8.74 -6.76 5.09
C ILE A 56 9.37 -6.21 3.81
N ASN A 57 8.68 -5.31 3.13
CA ASN A 57 9.15 -4.76 1.86
C ASN A 57 9.57 -3.29 1.93
N SER A 58 9.25 -2.60 3.01
CA SER A 58 9.80 -1.28 3.27
C SER A 58 9.96 -1.01 4.77
N MET A 59 10.98 -0.24 5.07
CA MET A 59 11.23 0.28 6.41
C MET A 59 11.84 1.68 6.31
N SER A 60 11.58 2.52 7.29
CA SER A 60 12.24 3.80 7.44
C SER A 60 12.27 4.25 8.90
N VAL A 61 13.27 5.04 9.26
CA VAL A 61 13.32 5.74 10.53
C VAL A 61 12.29 6.86 10.50
N LEU A 62 11.56 7.09 11.61
CA LEU A 62 10.52 8.12 11.67
C LEU A 62 11.09 9.53 11.51
N GLY A 63 12.26 9.77 12.08
CA GLY A 63 12.88 11.11 12.14
C GLY A 63 12.11 12.10 13.02
N PRO A 64 12.62 13.33 13.15
CA PRO A 64 11.95 14.39 13.90
C PRO A 64 10.53 14.64 13.40
N ASN A 65 9.55 14.67 14.32
CA ASN A 65 8.15 14.82 13.99
C ASN A 65 7.36 15.50 15.11
N ARG A 66 6.20 16.05 14.73
CA ARG A 66 5.32 16.81 15.63
C ARG A 66 4.72 16.00 16.79
N TRP A 67 4.58 14.68 16.61
CA TRP A 67 3.96 13.83 17.64
C TRP A 67 4.90 13.60 18.80
N TYR A 68 6.17 13.33 18.51
CA TYR A 68 7.21 13.23 19.55
C TYR A 68 7.40 14.57 20.27
N ASP A 69 7.39 15.69 19.53
CA ASP A 69 7.44 17.03 20.12
C ASP A 69 6.27 17.29 21.07
N ALA A 70 5.11 16.69 20.82
CA ALA A 70 3.93 16.74 21.67
C ALA A 70 3.98 15.76 22.86
N GLY A 71 5.04 14.97 22.99
CA GLY A 71 5.25 14.03 24.09
C GLY A 71 4.76 12.60 23.82
N ASP A 72 4.47 12.23 22.59
CA ASP A 72 4.05 10.87 22.24
C ASP A 72 5.26 10.01 21.90
N GLU A 73 5.73 9.22 22.87
CA GLU A 73 6.91 8.35 22.77
C GLU A 73 6.80 7.24 21.71
N ARG A 74 5.59 6.92 21.26
CA ARG A 74 5.39 5.96 20.17
C ARG A 74 6.08 6.43 18.89
N PHE A 75 6.21 7.73 18.71
CA PHE A 75 6.78 8.37 17.53
C PHE A 75 8.18 8.91 17.76
N HIS A 76 8.95 8.31 18.70
CA HIS A 76 10.35 8.69 18.91
C HIS A 76 11.10 8.71 17.57
N PRO A 77 11.95 9.72 17.29
CA PRO A 77 12.62 9.89 16.01
C PRO A 77 13.43 8.67 15.54
N ASP A 78 14.00 7.91 16.43
CA ASP A 78 14.82 6.72 16.12
C ASP A 78 13.97 5.46 15.90
N ASN A 79 12.67 5.50 16.19
CA ASN A 79 11.78 4.37 15.96
C ASN A 79 11.66 4.09 14.46
N ILE A 80 11.40 2.84 14.15
CA ILE A 80 11.36 2.33 12.78
C ILE A 80 9.92 1.99 12.40
N ILE A 81 9.40 2.60 11.33
CA ILE A 81 8.15 2.18 10.71
C ILE A 81 8.42 1.12 9.65
N VAL A 82 7.57 0.11 9.64
CA VAL A 82 7.72 -1.11 8.82
C VAL A 82 6.38 -1.46 8.21
N ASP A 83 6.37 -2.00 7.00
CA ASP A 83 5.20 -2.65 6.44
C ASP A 83 5.44 -4.13 6.16
N GLY A 84 4.49 -4.97 6.60
CA GLY A 84 4.43 -6.40 6.34
C GLY A 84 3.36 -6.68 5.27
N ARG A 85 3.81 -6.82 4.03
CA ARG A 85 2.96 -6.94 2.84
C ARG A 85 2.01 -8.13 2.91
N GLU A 86 2.53 -9.33 3.21
CA GLU A 86 1.75 -10.56 3.20
C GLU A 86 0.78 -10.63 4.38
N ALA A 87 1.09 -9.90 5.46
CA ALA A 87 0.27 -9.85 6.67
C ALA A 87 -0.72 -8.68 6.70
N ASN A 88 -0.68 -7.77 5.72
CA ASN A 88 -1.50 -6.55 5.69
C ASN A 88 -1.36 -5.72 6.98
N ILE A 89 -0.15 -5.57 7.47
CA ILE A 89 0.13 -4.84 8.71
C ILE A 89 1.17 -3.74 8.48
N ILE A 90 0.97 -2.62 9.15
CA ILE A 90 1.95 -1.55 9.27
C ILE A 90 2.18 -1.33 10.75
N PHE A 91 3.43 -1.21 11.18
CA PHE A 91 3.74 -1.04 12.60
C PHE A 91 5.00 -0.20 12.83
N ILE A 92 5.11 0.33 14.03
CA ILE A 92 6.29 1.07 14.49
C ILE A 92 6.94 0.29 15.60
N ILE A 93 8.25 0.05 15.43
CA ILE A 93 9.10 -0.61 16.42
C ILE A 93 9.80 0.47 17.23
N SER A 94 9.69 0.39 18.54
CA SER A 94 10.55 1.16 19.44
C SER A 94 11.97 0.61 19.40
N LYS A 95 12.90 1.39 18.86
CA LYS A 95 14.31 0.96 18.79
C LYS A 95 14.91 0.71 20.16
N ALA A 96 14.48 1.47 21.17
CA ALA A 96 14.97 1.35 22.54
C ALA A 96 14.53 0.05 23.24
N THR A 97 13.34 -0.48 22.90
CA THR A 97 12.76 -1.64 23.61
C THR A 97 12.56 -2.87 22.73
N GLY A 98 12.68 -2.74 21.42
CA GLY A 98 12.34 -3.77 20.43
C GLY A 98 10.84 -4.04 20.27
N LYS A 99 9.96 -3.38 21.03
CA LYS A 99 8.52 -3.64 21.02
C LYS A 99 7.79 -2.88 19.94
N ILE A 100 6.69 -3.47 19.46
CA ILE A 100 5.74 -2.79 18.59
C ILE A 100 4.93 -1.79 19.44
N VAL A 101 5.08 -0.49 19.15
CA VAL A 101 4.45 0.59 19.93
C VAL A 101 3.26 1.25 19.24
N TRP A 102 3.11 1.05 17.95
CA TRP A 102 1.97 1.50 17.15
C TRP A 102 1.74 0.51 16.00
N LYS A 103 0.49 0.29 15.60
CA LYS A 103 0.17 -0.56 14.44
C LYS A 103 -1.17 -0.21 13.80
N LEU A 104 -1.29 -0.56 12.51
CA LEU A 104 -2.52 -0.59 11.73
C LEU A 104 -2.61 -1.95 11.02
N GLY A 105 -3.71 -2.69 11.25
CA GLY A 105 -3.82 -4.10 10.85
C GLY A 105 -3.17 -5.05 11.88
N PRO A 106 -3.09 -6.35 11.60
CA PRO A 106 -3.68 -7.07 10.46
C PRO A 106 -5.19 -7.27 10.61
N ASP A 107 -5.77 -6.98 11.77
CA ASP A 107 -7.21 -7.04 12.03
C ASP A 107 -7.81 -5.63 11.90
N TYR A 108 -8.44 -5.36 10.77
CA TYR A 108 -9.10 -4.08 10.49
C TYR A 108 -10.52 -3.98 11.06
N ASP A 109 -11.04 -5.05 11.66
CA ASP A 109 -12.34 -5.05 12.31
C ASP A 109 -12.26 -4.82 13.82
N ASN A 110 -11.04 -4.70 14.37
CA ASN A 110 -10.81 -4.60 15.82
C ASN A 110 -11.16 -3.25 16.42
N SER A 111 -11.29 -2.18 15.60
CA SER A 111 -11.70 -0.87 16.05
C SER A 111 -12.53 -0.12 14.99
N PRO A 112 -13.41 0.82 15.40
CA PRO A 112 -14.15 1.66 14.46
C PRO A 112 -13.24 2.46 13.52
N GLU A 113 -12.11 2.92 14.02
CA GLU A 113 -11.14 3.73 13.28
C GLU A 113 -10.45 2.88 12.19
N ALA A 114 -9.93 1.71 12.54
CA ALA A 114 -9.32 0.78 11.58
C ALA A 114 -10.34 0.36 10.51
N LYS A 115 -11.58 0.09 10.93
CA LYS A 115 -12.67 -0.25 10.01
C LYS A 115 -13.03 0.90 9.07
N ALA A 116 -12.96 2.14 9.54
CA ALA A 116 -13.21 3.33 8.71
C ALA A 116 -12.10 3.59 7.69
N ILE A 117 -10.84 3.27 8.01
CA ILE A 117 -9.73 3.28 7.05
C ILE A 117 -9.93 2.19 5.99
N GLY A 118 -10.48 1.06 6.41
CA GLY A 118 -10.68 -0.12 5.58
C GLY A 118 -9.37 -0.88 5.34
N TRP A 119 -9.48 -2.08 4.82
CA TRP A 119 -8.36 -2.96 4.57
C TRP A 119 -7.29 -2.32 3.70
N ILE A 120 -6.06 -2.26 4.21
CA ILE A 120 -4.85 -2.00 3.45
C ILE A 120 -4.29 -3.35 3.04
N ILE A 121 -4.07 -3.54 1.74
CA ILE A 121 -3.84 -4.88 1.18
C ILE A 121 -2.56 -4.90 0.36
N GLY A 122 -1.59 -5.68 0.80
CA GLY A 122 -0.36 -5.91 0.06
C GLY A 122 0.46 -4.63 -0.19
N GLN A 123 0.45 -3.73 0.78
CA GLN A 123 1.00 -2.36 0.70
C GLN A 123 2.50 -2.33 0.49
N HIS A 124 2.99 -1.17 0.03
CA HIS A 124 4.40 -0.87 -0.16
C HIS A 124 4.74 0.55 0.27
N HIS A 125 6.02 0.78 0.55
CA HIS A 125 6.65 2.07 0.76
C HIS A 125 5.96 2.91 1.85
N CYS A 126 5.63 2.28 2.98
CA CYS A 126 5.05 2.97 4.12
C CYS A 126 6.12 3.83 4.81
N HIS A 127 5.84 5.12 5.02
CA HIS A 127 6.76 6.01 5.74
C HIS A 127 6.03 7.19 6.37
N MET A 128 6.64 7.79 7.38
CA MET A 128 6.17 9.05 7.94
C MET A 128 6.59 10.22 7.05
N VAL A 129 5.68 11.15 6.81
CA VAL A 129 5.99 12.39 6.09
C VAL A 129 7.01 13.19 6.89
N PRO A 130 8.20 13.48 6.33
CA PRO A 130 9.27 14.17 7.04
C PRO A 130 8.89 15.56 7.51
N ARG A 131 9.56 16.01 8.58
CA ARG A 131 9.45 17.38 9.11
C ARG A 131 9.72 18.41 8.00
N GLY A 132 8.93 19.49 8.02
CA GLY A 132 9.03 20.59 7.07
C GLY A 132 8.29 20.36 5.75
N LEU A 133 7.70 19.18 5.54
CA LEU A 133 6.85 18.92 4.39
C LEU A 133 5.36 19.03 4.76
N PRO A 134 4.50 19.44 3.84
CA PRO A 134 3.05 19.43 4.07
C PRO A 134 2.54 18.05 4.43
N GLY A 135 1.81 17.95 5.55
CA GLY A 135 1.38 16.68 6.13
C GLY A 135 2.42 16.04 7.07
N GLU A 136 3.46 16.79 7.48
CA GLU A 136 4.46 16.36 8.46
C GLU A 136 3.87 15.51 9.58
N GLY A 137 4.47 14.34 9.86
CA GLY A 137 4.06 13.43 10.90
C GLY A 137 2.89 12.49 10.53
N ASN A 138 2.22 12.70 9.40
CA ASN A 138 1.28 11.72 8.89
C ASN A 138 2.01 10.54 8.23
N ILE A 139 1.34 9.41 8.09
CA ILE A 139 1.88 8.23 7.44
C ILE A 139 1.36 8.16 6.00
N LEU A 140 2.26 8.08 5.02
CA LEU A 140 1.95 7.80 3.63
C LEU A 140 2.06 6.30 3.36
N ILE A 141 1.11 5.77 2.57
CA ILE A 141 1.00 4.35 2.27
C ILE A 141 0.59 4.19 0.81
N PHE A 142 1.31 3.35 0.07
CA PHE A 142 0.83 2.83 -1.20
C PHE A 142 0.09 1.52 -0.95
N ASP A 143 -1.24 1.58 -0.93
CA ASP A 143 -2.14 0.45 -0.72
C ASP A 143 -2.43 -0.21 -2.07
N ASN A 144 -1.68 -1.26 -2.38
CA ASN A 144 -1.70 -1.89 -3.70
C ASN A 144 -3.04 -2.53 -4.05
N GLY A 145 -3.72 -3.15 -3.08
CA GLY A 145 -4.91 -3.96 -3.34
C GLY A 145 -4.60 -5.36 -3.88
N GLY A 146 -3.33 -5.72 -3.99
CA GLY A 146 -2.91 -7.06 -4.38
C GLY A 146 -3.18 -8.11 -3.29
N TRP A 147 -2.73 -9.33 -3.54
CA TRP A 147 -2.92 -10.43 -2.57
C TRP A 147 -2.20 -10.15 -1.26
N GLY A 148 -2.92 -10.30 -0.16
CA GLY A 148 -2.36 -10.20 1.18
C GLY A 148 -3.34 -10.67 2.25
N GLY A 149 -2.82 -10.93 3.48
CA GLY A 149 -3.61 -11.41 4.61
C GLY A 149 -3.89 -12.90 4.58
N TYR A 150 -4.48 -13.38 5.65
CA TYR A 150 -4.71 -14.80 5.91
C TYR A 150 -6.13 -15.02 6.44
N ASP A 151 -6.64 -16.26 6.32
CA ASP A 151 -7.87 -16.79 6.95
C ASP A 151 -9.15 -16.69 6.10
N VAL A 152 -9.47 -15.55 5.50
CA VAL A 152 -10.73 -15.39 4.74
C VAL A 152 -10.52 -15.84 3.29
N PRO A 153 -11.07 -16.98 2.86
CA PRO A 153 -10.97 -17.43 1.48
C PRO A 153 -11.61 -16.43 0.52
N ASN A 154 -10.98 -16.25 -0.63
CA ASN A 154 -11.56 -15.57 -1.77
C ASN A 154 -11.40 -16.45 -3.02
N PRO A 155 -11.98 -16.09 -4.17
CA PRO A 155 -11.92 -16.94 -5.36
C PRO A 155 -10.52 -17.31 -5.84
N GLY A 156 -9.52 -16.49 -5.51
CA GLY A 156 -8.12 -16.75 -5.84
C GLY A 156 -7.31 -17.43 -4.73
N SER A 157 -7.88 -17.65 -3.56
CA SER A 157 -7.20 -18.26 -2.41
C SER A 157 -8.08 -19.32 -1.73
N LEU A 158 -8.14 -20.49 -2.35
CA LEU A 158 -8.97 -21.62 -1.85
C LEU A 158 -8.51 -22.13 -0.47
N THR A 159 -7.25 -21.91 -0.14
CA THR A 159 -6.67 -22.36 1.13
C THR A 159 -6.81 -21.34 2.25
N GLY A 160 -7.26 -20.13 1.97
CA GLY A 160 -7.30 -19.02 2.92
C GLY A 160 -5.92 -18.45 3.29
N VAL A 161 -4.86 -18.85 2.60
CA VAL A 161 -3.50 -18.39 2.91
C VAL A 161 -3.33 -16.92 2.52
N LYS A 162 -3.88 -16.51 1.36
CA LYS A 162 -3.98 -15.11 0.96
C LYS A 162 -5.45 -14.76 0.79
N ALA A 163 -5.98 -13.99 1.72
CA ALA A 163 -7.42 -13.83 1.87
C ALA A 163 -7.98 -12.58 1.22
N ALA A 164 -7.26 -11.46 1.27
CA ALA A 164 -7.75 -10.19 0.79
C ALA A 164 -7.22 -9.87 -0.62
N LEU A 165 -8.08 -9.29 -1.44
CA LEU A 165 -7.76 -8.80 -2.77
C LEU A 165 -8.73 -7.68 -3.13
N ARG A 166 -8.20 -6.63 -3.75
CA ARG A 166 -8.97 -5.55 -4.36
C ARG A 166 -8.46 -5.35 -5.79
N ASP A 167 -9.28 -4.86 -6.68
CA ASP A 167 -8.99 -4.67 -8.10
C ASP A 167 -8.44 -3.28 -8.45
N HIS A 168 -8.10 -2.49 -7.44
CA HIS A 168 -7.53 -1.15 -7.59
C HIS A 168 -6.58 -0.82 -6.44
N SER A 169 -5.70 0.15 -6.69
CA SER A 169 -4.79 0.70 -5.69
C SER A 169 -5.32 2.00 -5.08
N ARG A 170 -4.79 2.35 -3.91
CA ARG A 170 -5.01 3.65 -3.27
C ARG A 170 -3.67 4.21 -2.79
N VAL A 171 -3.51 5.51 -2.80
CA VAL A 171 -2.46 6.19 -2.02
C VAL A 171 -3.14 6.88 -0.87
N LEU A 172 -2.73 6.57 0.34
CA LEU A 172 -3.34 7.07 1.56
C LEU A 172 -2.37 7.91 2.37
N GLU A 173 -2.85 9.01 2.94
CA GLU A 173 -2.20 9.74 4.01
C GLU A 173 -3.06 9.61 5.26
N ILE A 174 -2.47 9.08 6.32
CA ILE A 174 -3.17 8.76 7.58
C ILE A 174 -2.57 9.60 8.71
N ASP A 175 -3.44 10.24 9.50
CA ASP A 175 -3.09 10.75 10.82
C ASP A 175 -2.94 9.55 11.77
N PRO A 176 -1.74 9.25 12.28
CA PRO A 176 -1.50 8.04 13.06
C PRO A 176 -2.03 8.12 14.50
N VAL A 177 -2.34 9.31 15.00
CA VAL A 177 -2.89 9.49 16.34
C VAL A 177 -4.41 9.43 16.30
N ALA A 178 -5.03 10.14 15.34
CA ALA A 178 -6.47 10.10 15.14
C ALA A 178 -6.96 8.85 14.41
N MET A 179 -6.05 8.04 13.88
CA MET A 179 -6.33 6.83 13.10
C MET A 179 -7.37 7.09 12.01
N LYS A 180 -7.10 8.09 11.16
CA LYS A 180 -8.02 8.48 10.07
C LYS A 180 -7.28 8.88 8.81
N ILE A 181 -7.92 8.64 7.66
CA ILE A 181 -7.45 9.14 6.38
C ILE A 181 -7.64 10.66 6.34
N VAL A 182 -6.57 11.41 6.09
CA VAL A 182 -6.58 12.86 5.93
C VAL A 182 -6.46 13.29 4.47
N TRP A 183 -5.90 12.45 3.63
CA TRP A 183 -5.86 12.60 2.18
C TRP A 183 -5.76 11.23 1.51
N GLN A 184 -6.30 11.13 0.31
CA GLN A 184 -6.19 9.92 -0.51
C GLN A 184 -6.14 10.27 -2.01
N TYR A 185 -5.58 9.35 -2.78
CA TYR A 185 -5.65 9.35 -4.23
C TYR A 185 -6.05 7.94 -4.69
N THR A 186 -7.23 7.84 -5.26
CA THR A 186 -7.90 6.60 -5.67
C THR A 186 -8.24 6.65 -7.16
N PRO A 187 -8.81 5.61 -7.75
CA PRO A 187 -9.33 5.68 -9.12
C PRO A 187 -10.23 6.90 -9.37
N THR A 188 -11.03 7.30 -8.38
CA THR A 188 -11.94 8.45 -8.50
C THR A 188 -11.18 9.76 -8.67
N GLU A 189 -10.18 10.03 -7.81
CA GLU A 189 -9.33 11.21 -7.94
C GLU A 189 -8.45 11.18 -9.20
N ALA A 190 -8.13 9.98 -9.69
CA ALA A 190 -7.45 9.77 -10.97
C ALA A 190 -8.37 10.04 -12.18
N GLY A 191 -9.67 10.27 -11.96
CA GLY A 191 -10.65 10.57 -13.01
C GLY A 191 -11.19 9.33 -13.71
N PHE A 192 -11.10 8.16 -13.10
CA PHE A 192 -11.72 6.93 -13.58
C PHE A 192 -13.13 6.77 -13.00
N LEU A 193 -14.03 6.20 -13.80
CA LEU A 193 -15.42 5.98 -13.38
C LEU A 193 -15.51 4.70 -12.53
N ALA A 194 -15.94 4.86 -11.29
CA ALA A 194 -16.24 3.73 -10.42
C ALA A 194 -17.63 3.14 -10.75
N PRO A 195 -17.81 1.81 -10.68
CA PRO A 195 -16.81 0.77 -10.46
C PRO A 195 -16.10 0.30 -11.75
N MET A 196 -16.53 0.76 -12.92
CA MET A 196 -16.19 0.16 -14.22
C MET A 196 -14.71 0.32 -14.61
N ASP A 197 -14.08 1.42 -14.20
CA ASP A 197 -12.71 1.77 -14.57
C ASP A 197 -11.74 1.74 -13.36
N CYS A 198 -12.15 1.22 -12.21
CA CYS A 198 -11.30 1.23 -11.00
C CYS A 198 -9.96 0.51 -11.21
N ASN A 199 -9.95 -0.56 -11.98
CA ASN A 199 -8.75 -1.34 -12.30
C ASN A 199 -7.71 -0.60 -13.15
N ARG A 200 -8.03 0.58 -13.66
CA ARG A 200 -7.08 1.42 -14.42
C ARG A 200 -6.10 2.16 -13.54
N PHE A 201 -6.37 2.27 -12.25
CA PHE A 201 -5.42 2.71 -11.23
C PHE A 201 -5.10 1.51 -10.34
N TYR A 202 -4.35 0.55 -10.87
CA TYR A 202 -4.04 -0.68 -10.19
C TYR A 202 -2.59 -1.11 -10.38
N SER A 203 -1.89 -1.27 -9.28
CA SER A 203 -0.56 -1.83 -9.19
C SER A 203 -0.54 -2.86 -8.07
N PRO A 204 -0.74 -4.16 -8.35
CA PRO A 204 -0.96 -5.19 -7.34
C PRO A 204 0.26 -5.46 -6.44
N PHE A 205 1.44 -4.97 -6.83
CA PHE A 205 2.69 -5.09 -6.09
C PHE A 205 3.66 -3.98 -6.50
N ILE A 206 4.80 -3.84 -5.75
CA ILE A 206 5.75 -2.73 -5.90
C ILE A 206 5.09 -1.36 -5.83
N SER A 207 5.68 -0.32 -6.42
CA SER A 207 5.17 1.05 -6.38
C SER A 207 5.61 1.83 -5.15
N GLY A 208 5.27 3.08 -5.11
CA GLY A 208 5.61 3.94 -3.98
C GLY A 208 5.15 5.38 -4.19
N MET A 209 5.35 6.22 -3.19
CA MET A 209 4.99 7.62 -3.24
C MET A 209 5.92 8.44 -2.35
N GLN A 210 5.95 9.73 -2.59
CA GLN A 210 6.72 10.68 -1.78
C GLN A 210 6.05 12.04 -1.75
N ARG A 211 5.98 12.66 -0.58
CA ARG A 211 5.57 14.04 -0.43
C ARG A 211 6.68 14.98 -0.89
N LEU A 212 6.34 15.93 -1.76
CA LEU A 212 7.27 16.92 -2.28
C LEU A 212 7.19 18.24 -1.49
N PRO A 213 8.26 19.07 -1.50
CA PRO A 213 8.27 20.36 -0.80
C PRO A 213 7.15 21.32 -1.21
N ASN A 214 6.67 21.22 -2.44
CA ASN A 214 5.56 22.04 -2.94
C ASN A 214 4.17 21.55 -2.51
N GLY A 215 4.10 20.51 -1.67
CA GLY A 215 2.85 19.89 -1.19
C GLY A 215 2.26 18.84 -2.12
N ASN A 216 2.79 18.65 -3.31
CA ASN A 216 2.36 17.57 -4.19
C ASN A 216 2.85 16.21 -3.68
N THR A 217 2.20 15.14 -4.10
CA THR A 217 2.66 13.77 -3.89
C THR A 217 3.12 13.20 -5.23
N ALA A 218 4.41 12.84 -5.33
CA ALA A 218 4.89 12.04 -6.43
C ALA A 218 4.46 10.59 -6.20
N ILE A 219 3.91 9.95 -7.21
CA ILE A 219 3.42 8.57 -7.14
C ILE A 219 4.12 7.79 -8.24
N LEU A 220 4.83 6.72 -7.85
CA LEU A 220 5.32 5.69 -8.75
C LEU A 220 4.28 4.59 -8.79
N ILE A 221 3.71 4.35 -9.96
CA ILE A 221 2.80 3.24 -10.19
C ILE A 221 3.44 2.32 -11.24
N TRP A 222 3.45 1.03 -10.94
CA TRP A 222 3.73 0.04 -11.96
C TRP A 222 2.43 -0.18 -12.75
N GLU A 223 2.28 0.60 -13.79
CA GLU A 223 1.19 0.43 -14.73
C GLU A 223 1.42 -0.85 -15.51
N ASN A 224 0.54 -1.82 -15.35
CA ASN A 224 0.39 -2.88 -16.33
C ASN A 224 -0.14 -2.18 -17.58
N LYS A 225 0.80 -1.72 -18.42
CA LYS A 225 0.44 -1.14 -19.72
C LYS A 225 -0.45 -2.15 -20.38
N THR A 226 -1.65 -1.72 -20.55
CA THR A 226 -2.86 -2.47 -20.81
C THR A 226 -2.61 -3.66 -21.74
N TYR A 227 -3.27 -4.76 -21.46
CA TYR A 227 -3.51 -5.89 -22.38
C TYR A 227 -3.60 -5.44 -23.86
N ASP A 228 -4.24 -4.31 -24.13
CA ASP A 228 -4.35 -3.70 -25.45
C ASP A 228 -3.01 -3.23 -26.03
N GLU A 229 -2.09 -2.67 -25.23
CA GLU A 229 -0.75 -2.30 -25.72
C GLU A 229 0.18 -3.50 -25.88
N ALA A 230 -0.01 -4.53 -25.08
CA ALA A 230 0.73 -5.80 -25.25
C ALA A 230 0.26 -6.50 -26.54
N LEU A 231 -1.04 -6.51 -26.80
CA LEU A 231 -1.61 -7.02 -28.07
C LEU A 231 -1.17 -6.17 -29.28
N ALA A 232 -1.19 -4.84 -29.15
CA ALA A 232 -0.74 -3.94 -30.23
C ALA A 232 0.74 -4.11 -30.57
N LYS A 233 1.55 -4.64 -29.62
CA LYS A 233 2.96 -4.97 -29.81
C LYS A 233 3.21 -6.42 -30.22
N GLY A 234 2.15 -7.18 -30.52
CA GLY A 234 2.24 -8.58 -30.94
C GLY A 234 2.75 -9.54 -29.85
N ARG A 235 2.66 -9.15 -28.57
CA ARG A 235 2.99 -10.02 -27.44
C ARG A 235 1.80 -10.91 -27.13
N ASP A 236 2.03 -12.23 -27.05
CA ASP A 236 1.00 -13.17 -26.62
C ASP A 236 0.57 -12.85 -25.17
N PRO A 237 -0.72 -12.55 -24.92
CA PRO A 237 -1.25 -12.36 -23.56
C PRO A 237 -1.05 -13.58 -22.66
N LYS A 238 -0.78 -14.75 -23.26
CA LYS A 238 -0.47 -16.00 -22.55
C LYS A 238 1.01 -16.13 -22.18
N ASP A 239 1.84 -15.14 -22.51
CA ASP A 239 3.25 -15.17 -22.16
C ASP A 239 3.38 -15.24 -20.63
N LYS A 240 3.96 -16.35 -20.15
CA LYS A 240 4.11 -16.69 -18.74
C LYS A 240 4.86 -15.63 -17.92
N ALA A 241 5.53 -14.68 -18.59
CA ALA A 241 6.17 -13.54 -17.95
C ALA A 241 5.16 -12.58 -17.25
N LEU A 242 3.87 -12.60 -17.65
CA LEU A 242 2.82 -11.82 -17.02
C LEU A 242 2.12 -12.54 -15.85
N SER A 243 2.37 -13.84 -15.67
CA SER A 243 1.73 -14.68 -14.65
C SER A 243 2.67 -15.12 -13.53
N ARG A 244 3.71 -14.34 -13.22
CA ARG A 244 4.72 -14.74 -12.23
C ARG A 244 4.19 -15.10 -10.83
N ASN A 245 2.94 -14.79 -10.51
CA ASN A 245 2.37 -15.01 -9.18
C ASN A 245 1.07 -15.83 -9.16
N GLY A 246 0.80 -16.63 -10.19
CA GLY A 246 -0.41 -17.49 -10.20
C GLY A 246 -1.74 -16.72 -10.24
N MET A 247 -1.71 -15.42 -10.48
CA MET A 247 -2.91 -14.64 -10.73
C MET A 247 -3.43 -14.88 -12.15
N PRO A 248 -4.76 -14.93 -12.37
CA PRO A 248 -5.30 -14.83 -13.71
C PRO A 248 -4.72 -13.60 -14.40
N ALA A 249 -4.28 -13.73 -15.64
CA ALA A 249 -3.83 -12.56 -16.40
C ALA A 249 -4.97 -11.52 -16.44
N PRO A 250 -4.68 -10.22 -16.47
CA PRO A 250 -5.71 -9.19 -16.63
C PRO A 250 -6.62 -9.55 -17.80
N GLY A 251 -7.93 -9.57 -17.56
CA GLY A 251 -8.92 -9.99 -18.56
C GLY A 251 -9.30 -11.47 -18.56
N GLN A 252 -8.77 -12.26 -17.61
CA GLN A 252 -9.21 -13.64 -17.40
C GLN A 252 -10.07 -13.77 -16.12
N GLY A 253 -11.16 -14.53 -16.23
CA GLY A 253 -11.95 -14.94 -15.07
C GLY A 253 -11.20 -15.92 -14.18
N PRO A 254 -11.77 -16.28 -13.02
CA PRO A 254 -11.18 -17.22 -12.07
C PRO A 254 -10.84 -18.60 -12.64
N ASP A 255 -11.48 -18.95 -13.77
CA ASP A 255 -11.32 -20.18 -14.53
C ASP A 255 -10.24 -20.09 -15.63
N GLY A 256 -9.54 -18.97 -15.72
CA GLY A 256 -8.52 -18.73 -16.75
C GLY A 256 -9.09 -18.42 -18.14
N GLN A 257 -10.43 -18.31 -18.28
CA GLN A 257 -11.07 -17.97 -19.55
C GLN A 257 -11.05 -16.45 -19.75
N PRO A 258 -10.93 -15.96 -21.00
CA PRO A 258 -11.01 -14.54 -21.29
C PRO A 258 -12.35 -13.95 -20.84
N LEU A 259 -12.30 -12.84 -20.09
CA LEU A 259 -13.50 -12.04 -19.88
C LEU A 259 -13.96 -11.52 -21.24
N GLN A 260 -15.17 -11.84 -21.65
CA GLN A 260 -15.71 -11.34 -22.91
C GLN A 260 -15.81 -9.82 -22.86
N ALA A 261 -15.11 -9.13 -23.75
CA ALA A 261 -15.19 -7.70 -23.88
C ALA A 261 -16.63 -7.31 -24.30
N SER A 262 -17.35 -6.66 -23.43
CA SER A 262 -18.66 -6.08 -23.76
C SER A 262 -18.46 -4.74 -24.45
N GLY A 263 -18.41 -4.75 -25.77
CA GLY A 263 -18.56 -3.56 -26.62
C GLY A 263 -17.25 -2.85 -27.02
N PRO A 264 -17.30 -2.00 -28.06
CA PRO A 264 -16.14 -1.30 -28.57
C PRO A 264 -15.64 -0.23 -27.57
N THR A 265 -14.36 -0.29 -27.25
CA THR A 265 -13.67 0.70 -26.40
C THR A 265 -13.74 2.08 -27.05
N PRO A 266 -14.18 3.14 -26.34
CA PRO A 266 -14.12 4.49 -26.87
C PRO A 266 -12.66 4.88 -27.12
N SER A 267 -12.34 5.36 -28.32
CA SER A 267 -11.02 5.87 -28.66
C SER A 267 -10.62 7.01 -27.75
N LEU A 268 -9.50 6.90 -27.06
CA LEU A 268 -8.89 7.97 -26.26
C LEU A 268 -8.62 9.17 -27.16
N LYS A 269 -9.44 10.21 -27.05
CA LYS A 269 -9.08 11.55 -27.56
C LYS A 269 -7.86 12.05 -26.80
N SER A 270 -6.82 12.42 -27.53
CA SER A 270 -5.59 12.98 -27.02
C SER A 270 -5.88 14.09 -26.01
N ARG A 271 -5.36 13.94 -24.79
CA ARG A 271 -5.43 14.99 -23.75
C ARG A 271 -4.66 16.24 -24.22
N PRO A 272 -5.15 17.45 -23.96
CA PRO A 272 -4.39 18.65 -24.24
C PRO A 272 -3.10 18.66 -23.39
N ARG A 273 -1.98 18.96 -24.06
CA ARG A 273 -0.67 19.17 -23.45
C ARG A 273 -0.78 20.23 -22.36
N VAL A 274 -0.39 19.90 -21.14
CA VAL A 274 -0.24 20.88 -20.06
C VAL A 274 0.82 21.90 -20.49
N LYS A 275 0.38 23.13 -20.75
CA LYS A 275 1.30 24.26 -21.02
C LYS A 275 2.02 24.60 -19.71
N SER A 276 3.35 24.55 -19.71
CA SER A 276 4.18 25.12 -18.68
C SER A 276 3.85 26.61 -18.53
N ARG A 277 3.33 27.02 -17.38
CA ARG A 277 3.18 28.44 -17.04
C ARG A 277 4.54 29.02 -16.70
N GLY A 278 5.00 29.91 -17.56
CA GLY A 278 6.10 30.81 -17.26
C GLY A 278 5.73 31.76 -16.13
N ASN A 279 6.71 32.04 -15.26
CA ASN A 279 6.65 33.03 -14.20
C ASN A 279 6.37 34.42 -14.76
N GLY A 280 5.29 35.02 -14.31
CA GLY A 280 5.05 36.47 -14.41
C GLY A 280 4.53 36.94 -13.04
N MET A 281 5.40 37.63 -12.32
CA MET A 281 5.01 38.38 -11.11
C MET A 281 4.17 39.60 -11.51
N SER A 282 3.01 39.77 -10.85
CA SER A 282 2.59 41.06 -10.28
C SER A 282 1.17 41.01 -9.69
N GLY A 283 0.98 41.54 -8.50
CA GLY A 283 -0.20 42.33 -8.08
C GLY A 283 -1.28 41.58 -7.26
N THR A 284 -1.21 41.74 -5.96
CA THR A 284 -2.28 41.94 -4.96
C THR A 284 -3.74 41.81 -5.41
N THR A 285 -4.57 40.97 -4.79
CA THR A 285 -5.79 41.36 -4.03
C THR A 285 -6.47 40.12 -3.42
N SER A 286 -7.03 40.33 -2.23
CA SER A 286 -7.85 39.49 -1.37
C SER A 286 -9.01 38.78 -2.08
N GLY A 287 -9.20 37.47 -1.85
CA GLY A 287 -10.40 36.74 -2.29
C GLY A 287 -10.53 35.40 -1.60
N GLN A 288 -11.63 35.24 -0.91
CA GLN A 288 -12.08 34.07 -0.13
C GLN A 288 -11.97 32.75 -0.92
N ALA A 289 -11.52 31.72 -0.22
CA ALA A 289 -11.49 30.35 -0.72
C ALA A 289 -12.92 29.76 -0.84
N PRO A 290 -13.25 29.07 -1.92
CA PRO A 290 -14.50 28.33 -2.00
C PRO A 290 -14.37 27.00 -1.23
N THR A 291 -15.31 26.76 -0.33
CA THR A 291 -15.55 25.47 0.32
C THR A 291 -15.92 24.41 -0.74
N ARG A 292 -15.08 23.41 -0.92
CA ARG A 292 -15.42 22.23 -1.73
C ARG A 292 -16.25 21.26 -0.87
N SER A 293 -17.46 21.00 -1.32
CA SER A 293 -18.26 19.88 -0.83
C SER A 293 -17.63 18.57 -1.32
N THR A 294 -17.21 17.72 -0.39
CA THR A 294 -16.73 16.37 -0.67
C THR A 294 -17.94 15.47 -0.92
N SER A 295 -18.19 15.10 -2.16
CA SER A 295 -19.02 13.94 -2.47
C SER A 295 -18.15 12.69 -2.42
N THR A 296 -18.32 11.87 -1.39
CA THR A 296 -17.67 10.58 -1.22
C THR A 296 -18.33 9.56 -2.13
N GLY A 297 -17.84 9.43 -3.34
CA GLY A 297 -18.08 8.24 -4.17
C GLY A 297 -16.92 7.25 -3.92
N ILE A 298 -17.18 6.19 -3.19
CA ILE A 298 -16.22 5.12 -2.91
C ILE A 298 -16.32 4.11 -4.04
N CYS A 299 -15.20 3.74 -4.65
CA CYS A 299 -15.13 2.50 -5.42
C CYS A 299 -15.38 1.33 -4.45
N PRO A 300 -16.29 0.40 -4.73
CA PRO A 300 -16.61 -0.74 -3.88
C PRO A 300 -15.43 -1.67 -3.64
#